data_ac46bdc99b5b39d8c924207ccdd35bc2
#
_entry.id   ac46bdc99b5b39d8c924207ccdd35bc2
#
_cell.length_a   1.000
_cell.length_b   1.000
_cell.length_c   1.000
_cell.angle_alpha   90.00
_cell.angle_beta   90.00
_cell.angle_gamma   90.00
#
_symmetry.space_group_name_H-M   'P 1'
#
loop_
_entity.id
_entity.type
_entity.pdbx_description
1 polymer ?
#
loop_
_entity_poly.entity_id
_entity_poly.type
_entity_poly.pdbx_seq_one_letter_code
_entity_poly.pdbx_strand_id
1 'polypeptide(L)'
;MSGDRPRADVALSPDDRAELRGLIADAFPVASSAARLLRDIGFPTRAVPGWPASTTAEDWWDLILIQLDAGILAEGYAKLLRRLMRLLPGNTGVFDLWNRVAAAPPTSGPPRSVLLLSASPLAAGAPLGRLQPEVEYRAILDVAGSRLDVDYRPFATFADMRRVLEAGHDVLHLACHGNGDLLTFHGPGLAPQAIHAADLAEVLLAYQSRPGRARLHGIVLNACYSLAAAETLRKCATTVVAHRDDLPDEAAPTVAAALYRALLIRGSMAEAGYLAKAELPLLDTEHGRAVADGLEILTA
;
A
#
# COMPACT_ATOMS: atom_id res chain seq x y z
N MET A 1 7.05 17.13 -21.73
CA MET A 1 6.69 15.70 -21.89
C MET A 1 7.55 14.91 -20.90
N SER A 2 7.06 14.71 -19.71
CA SER A 2 7.75 13.94 -18.68
C SER A 2 7.46 12.46 -18.97
N GLY A 3 8.47 11.72 -19.43
CA GLY A 3 8.36 10.30 -19.71
C GLY A 3 8.12 9.55 -18.42
N ASP A 4 6.91 9.00 -18.31
CA ASP A 4 6.54 8.03 -17.29
C ASP A 4 7.51 6.85 -17.40
N ARG A 5 8.47 6.75 -16.46
CA ARG A 5 9.35 5.58 -16.40
C ARG A 5 8.48 4.39 -16.01
N PRO A 6 8.47 3.32 -16.83
CA PRO A 6 7.69 2.15 -16.50
C PRO A 6 8.08 1.65 -15.10
N ARG A 7 7.08 1.28 -14.29
CA ARG A 7 7.32 0.59 -13.02
C ARG A 7 8.24 -0.60 -13.28
N ALA A 8 9.25 -0.78 -12.43
CA ALA A 8 10.10 -1.95 -12.53
C ALA A 8 9.24 -3.20 -12.34
N ASP A 9 9.39 -4.18 -13.24
CA ASP A 9 8.71 -5.47 -13.12
C ASP A 9 9.28 -6.25 -11.92
N VAL A 10 8.55 -7.26 -11.48
CA VAL A 10 9.02 -8.22 -10.49
C VAL A 10 10.22 -8.96 -11.07
N ALA A 11 11.36 -8.96 -10.36
CA ALA A 11 12.54 -9.71 -10.76
C ALA A 11 12.39 -11.17 -10.31
N LEU A 12 12.42 -12.10 -11.25
CA LEU A 12 12.43 -13.53 -10.97
C LEU A 12 13.87 -14.07 -11.01
N SER A 13 14.25 -14.87 -10.00
CA SER A 13 15.44 -15.71 -10.11
C SER A 13 15.20 -16.79 -11.18
N PRO A 14 16.26 -17.46 -11.69
CA PRO A 14 16.10 -18.60 -12.58
C PRO A 14 15.20 -19.70 -12.01
N ASP A 15 15.31 -19.97 -10.70
CA ASP A 15 14.48 -20.97 -10.01
C ASP A 15 13.02 -20.55 -9.91
N ASP A 16 12.76 -19.27 -9.53
CA ASP A 16 11.41 -18.71 -9.49
C ASP A 16 10.75 -18.72 -10.88
N ARG A 17 11.53 -18.45 -11.93
CA ARG A 17 11.05 -18.49 -13.31
C ARG A 17 10.69 -19.92 -13.73
N ALA A 18 11.50 -20.90 -13.36
CA ALA A 18 11.23 -22.31 -13.63
C ALA A 18 9.98 -22.79 -12.88
N GLU A 19 9.84 -22.41 -11.60
CA GLU A 19 8.64 -22.70 -10.80
C GLU A 19 7.39 -22.07 -11.42
N LEU A 20 7.44 -20.78 -11.77
CA LEU A 20 6.32 -20.09 -12.43
C LEU A 20 5.92 -20.82 -13.71
N ARG A 21 6.90 -21.23 -14.54
CA ARG A 21 6.65 -21.96 -15.78
C ARG A 21 5.85 -23.23 -15.51
N GLY A 22 6.26 -24.05 -14.54
CA GLY A 22 5.53 -25.26 -14.16
C GLY A 22 4.10 -24.96 -13.71
N LEU A 23 3.93 -24.01 -12.79
CA LEU A 23 2.62 -23.62 -12.25
C LEU A 23 1.63 -23.15 -13.34
N ILE A 24 2.10 -22.37 -14.32
CA ILE A 24 1.24 -21.89 -15.42
C ILE A 24 1.00 -22.96 -16.47
N ALA A 25 1.96 -23.84 -16.74
CA ALA A 25 1.78 -24.94 -17.67
C ALA A 25 0.75 -25.94 -17.16
N ASP A 26 0.77 -26.27 -15.88
CA ASP A 26 -0.22 -27.14 -15.23
C ASP A 26 -1.62 -26.52 -15.23
N ALA A 27 -1.73 -25.23 -14.92
CA ALA A 27 -3.00 -24.55 -14.82
C ALA A 27 -3.61 -24.19 -16.20
N PHE A 28 -2.78 -23.98 -17.21
CA PHE A 28 -3.17 -23.54 -18.56
C PHE A 28 -2.48 -24.39 -19.63
N PRO A 29 -2.80 -25.69 -19.69
CA PRO A 29 -2.10 -26.64 -20.55
C PRO A 29 -2.53 -26.58 -22.02
N VAL A 30 -3.48 -25.72 -22.40
CA VAL A 30 -4.00 -25.62 -23.77
C VAL A 30 -4.01 -24.18 -24.29
N ALA A 31 -3.83 -24.03 -25.60
CA ALA A 31 -3.70 -22.71 -26.26
C ALA A 31 -4.86 -21.76 -25.97
N SER A 32 -6.09 -22.24 -25.87
CA SER A 32 -7.26 -21.36 -25.64
C SER A 32 -7.29 -20.75 -24.24
N SER A 33 -6.96 -21.52 -23.21
CA SER A 33 -6.89 -21.02 -21.83
C SER A 33 -5.69 -20.07 -21.64
N ALA A 34 -4.54 -20.41 -22.19
CA ALA A 34 -3.35 -19.58 -22.17
C ALA A 34 -3.56 -18.23 -22.89
N ALA A 35 -4.16 -18.25 -24.08
CA ALA A 35 -4.47 -17.02 -24.82
C ALA A 35 -5.48 -16.11 -24.10
N ARG A 36 -6.42 -16.68 -23.33
CA ARG A 36 -7.33 -15.91 -22.48
C ARG A 36 -6.56 -15.20 -21.37
N LEU A 37 -5.71 -15.95 -20.65
CA LEU A 37 -4.88 -15.38 -19.58
C LEU A 37 -4.01 -14.23 -20.09
N LEU A 38 -3.34 -14.42 -21.23
CA LEU A 38 -2.49 -13.39 -21.84
C LEU A 38 -3.27 -12.12 -22.22
N ARG A 39 -4.47 -12.28 -22.78
CA ARG A 39 -5.35 -11.12 -23.06
C ARG A 39 -5.75 -10.38 -21.78
N ASP A 40 -6.07 -11.12 -20.74
CA ASP A 40 -6.51 -10.54 -19.46
C ASP A 40 -5.43 -9.66 -18.80
N ILE A 41 -4.15 -9.97 -19.05
CA ILE A 41 -3.03 -9.16 -18.54
C ILE A 41 -2.57 -8.08 -19.53
N GLY A 42 -3.18 -8.01 -20.71
CA GLY A 42 -2.83 -7.02 -21.75
C GLY A 42 -1.60 -7.40 -22.57
N PHE A 43 -1.25 -8.69 -22.66
CA PHE A 43 -0.15 -9.14 -23.51
C PHE A 43 -0.48 -8.90 -24.99
N PRO A 44 0.46 -8.36 -25.80
CA PRO A 44 0.19 -8.03 -27.20
C PRO A 44 -0.17 -9.25 -28.02
N THR A 45 -1.39 -9.29 -28.58
CA THR A 45 -1.90 -10.46 -29.33
C THR A 45 -1.00 -10.87 -30.49
N ARG A 46 -0.37 -9.92 -31.17
CA ARG A 46 0.57 -10.16 -32.29
C ARG A 46 1.87 -10.85 -31.86
N ALA A 47 2.19 -10.82 -30.59
CA ALA A 47 3.41 -11.40 -30.03
C ALA A 47 3.17 -12.78 -29.40
N VAL A 48 1.92 -13.25 -29.36
CA VAL A 48 1.59 -14.59 -28.87
C VAL A 48 2.09 -15.62 -29.88
N PRO A 49 3.04 -16.51 -29.51
CA PRO A 49 3.56 -17.50 -30.43
C PRO A 49 2.48 -18.51 -30.78
N GLY A 50 2.59 -19.08 -31.99
CA GLY A 50 1.75 -20.24 -32.38
C GLY A 50 1.94 -21.38 -31.38
N TRP A 51 0.94 -22.22 -31.23
CA TRP A 51 1.02 -23.44 -30.42
C TRP A 51 1.05 -24.68 -31.32
N PRO A 52 2.23 -25.13 -31.77
CA PRO A 52 2.36 -26.35 -32.58
C PRO A 52 1.93 -27.59 -31.78
N ALA A 53 1.37 -28.58 -32.46
CA ALA A 53 0.91 -29.80 -31.81
C ALA A 53 2.03 -30.63 -31.12
N SER A 54 3.29 -30.38 -31.50
CA SER A 54 4.46 -31.03 -30.91
C SER A 54 5.06 -30.27 -29.74
N THR A 55 4.54 -29.07 -29.41
CA THR A 55 5.09 -28.24 -28.33
C THR A 55 4.39 -28.54 -27.03
N THR A 56 5.16 -28.80 -25.97
CA THR A 56 4.60 -28.95 -24.61
C THR A 56 4.08 -27.62 -24.08
N ALA A 57 3.22 -27.65 -23.08
CA ALA A 57 2.76 -26.43 -22.41
C ALA A 57 3.92 -25.67 -21.80
N GLU A 58 4.87 -26.37 -21.16
CA GLU A 58 6.05 -25.74 -20.56
C GLU A 58 6.92 -25.02 -21.59
N ASP A 59 7.23 -25.67 -22.72
CA ASP A 59 8.05 -25.07 -23.78
C ASP A 59 7.37 -23.83 -24.37
N TRP A 60 6.05 -23.88 -24.54
CA TRP A 60 5.31 -22.76 -25.06
C TRP A 60 5.28 -21.60 -24.06
N TRP A 61 5.05 -21.87 -22.79
CA TRP A 61 5.09 -20.85 -21.75
C TRP A 61 6.49 -20.24 -21.58
N ASP A 62 7.55 -21.04 -21.80
CA ASP A 62 8.91 -20.52 -21.77
C ASP A 62 9.14 -19.43 -22.83
N LEU A 63 8.57 -19.59 -24.03
CA LEU A 63 8.60 -18.54 -25.06
C LEU A 63 7.88 -17.25 -24.62
N ILE A 64 6.78 -17.36 -23.87
CA ILE A 64 6.10 -16.20 -23.31
C ILE A 64 6.95 -15.52 -22.24
N LEU A 65 7.54 -16.29 -21.33
CA LEU A 65 8.39 -15.76 -20.27
C LEU A 65 9.64 -15.04 -20.83
N ILE A 66 10.25 -15.57 -21.90
CA ILE A 66 11.35 -14.89 -22.63
C ILE A 66 10.89 -13.51 -23.14
N GLN A 67 9.68 -13.40 -23.66
CA GLN A 67 9.16 -12.11 -24.13
C GLN A 67 8.86 -11.14 -22.99
N LEU A 68 8.40 -11.66 -21.84
CA LEU A 68 8.24 -10.85 -20.63
C LEU A 68 9.59 -10.34 -20.13
N ASP A 69 10.65 -11.19 -20.12
CA ASP A 69 12.02 -10.79 -19.80
C ASP A 69 12.54 -9.70 -20.74
N ALA A 70 12.16 -9.77 -22.02
CA ALA A 70 12.48 -8.74 -23.00
C ALA A 70 11.64 -7.45 -22.85
N GLY A 71 10.74 -7.37 -21.86
CA GLY A 71 9.96 -6.16 -21.55
C GLY A 71 8.81 -5.88 -22.50
N ILE A 72 8.28 -6.89 -23.20
CA ILE A 72 7.16 -6.71 -24.14
C ILE A 72 5.88 -6.16 -23.48
N LEU A 73 5.75 -6.37 -22.18
CA LEU A 73 4.66 -5.88 -21.36
C LEU A 73 5.21 -5.23 -20.08
N ALA A 74 4.90 -3.95 -19.88
CA ALA A 74 5.26 -3.26 -18.65
C ALA A 74 4.61 -3.96 -17.44
N GLU A 75 5.39 -4.23 -16.40
CA GLU A 75 4.99 -5.02 -15.22
C GLU A 75 4.43 -6.42 -15.59
N GLY A 76 5.03 -7.06 -16.59
CA GLY A 76 4.50 -8.29 -17.18
C GLY A 76 4.37 -9.43 -16.16
N TYR A 77 5.40 -9.70 -15.39
CA TYR A 77 5.39 -10.71 -14.33
C TYR A 77 4.44 -10.36 -13.19
N ALA A 78 4.43 -9.11 -12.76
CA ALA A 78 3.52 -8.66 -11.71
C ALA A 78 2.05 -8.81 -12.12
N LYS A 79 1.70 -8.44 -13.36
CA LYS A 79 0.35 -8.60 -13.91
C LYS A 79 -0.03 -10.07 -14.03
N LEU A 80 0.88 -10.91 -14.52
CA LEU A 80 0.68 -12.35 -14.66
C LEU A 80 0.39 -12.98 -13.29
N LEU A 81 1.26 -12.79 -12.31
CA LEU A 81 1.12 -13.36 -10.98
C LEU A 81 -0.15 -12.88 -10.26
N ARG A 82 -0.47 -11.57 -10.30
CA ARG A 82 -1.73 -11.05 -9.73
C ARG A 82 -2.96 -11.68 -10.40
N ARG A 83 -2.91 -11.91 -11.70
CA ARG A 83 -4.02 -12.55 -12.42
C ARG A 83 -4.15 -14.02 -12.03
N LEU A 84 -3.03 -14.74 -11.90
CA LEU A 84 -3.00 -16.13 -11.45
C LEU A 84 -3.59 -16.28 -10.05
N MET A 85 -3.23 -15.46 -9.09
CA MET A 85 -3.80 -15.48 -7.75
C MET A 85 -5.32 -15.30 -7.73
N ARG A 86 -5.87 -14.50 -8.64
CA ARG A 86 -7.33 -14.33 -8.78
C ARG A 86 -8.02 -15.52 -9.42
N LEU A 87 -7.36 -16.18 -10.37
CA LEU A 87 -7.93 -17.33 -11.08
C LEU A 87 -7.77 -18.64 -10.31
N LEU A 88 -6.72 -18.72 -9.49
CA LEU A 88 -6.32 -19.92 -8.77
C LEU A 88 -6.24 -19.66 -7.25
N PRO A 89 -7.34 -19.27 -6.59
CA PRO A 89 -7.32 -18.84 -5.18
C PRO A 89 -6.89 -19.95 -4.20
N GLY A 90 -6.95 -21.22 -4.61
CA GLY A 90 -6.50 -22.37 -3.82
C GLY A 90 -5.09 -22.86 -4.15
N ASN A 91 -4.38 -22.25 -5.08
CA ASN A 91 -3.04 -22.67 -5.48
C ASN A 91 -1.97 -22.00 -4.60
N THR A 92 -1.50 -22.71 -3.58
CA THR A 92 -0.50 -22.20 -2.64
C THR A 92 0.84 -21.87 -3.32
N GLY A 93 1.25 -22.63 -4.35
CA GLY A 93 2.50 -22.38 -5.09
C GLY A 93 2.52 -21.00 -5.76
N VAL A 94 1.41 -20.57 -6.35
CA VAL A 94 1.29 -19.23 -6.94
C VAL A 94 1.39 -18.15 -5.85
N PHE A 95 0.76 -18.36 -4.68
CA PHE A 95 0.85 -17.42 -3.56
C PHE A 95 2.24 -17.38 -2.95
N ASP A 96 2.89 -18.53 -2.79
CA ASP A 96 4.24 -18.61 -2.23
C ASP A 96 5.26 -17.97 -3.16
N LEU A 97 5.15 -18.22 -4.47
CA LEU A 97 5.97 -17.56 -5.47
C LEU A 97 5.74 -16.04 -5.45
N TRP A 98 4.49 -15.58 -5.48
CA TRP A 98 4.19 -14.15 -5.37
C TRP A 98 4.79 -13.54 -4.12
N ASN A 99 4.60 -14.16 -2.97
CA ASN A 99 5.13 -13.66 -1.70
C ASN A 99 6.65 -13.59 -1.70
N ARG A 100 7.33 -14.50 -2.37
CA ARG A 100 8.79 -14.53 -2.48
C ARG A 100 9.33 -13.46 -3.43
N VAL A 101 8.68 -13.26 -4.58
CA VAL A 101 9.16 -12.38 -5.64
C VAL A 101 8.59 -10.95 -5.59
N ALA A 102 7.36 -10.77 -5.11
CA ALA A 102 6.81 -9.45 -4.80
C ALA A 102 7.49 -8.81 -3.59
N ALA A 103 8.28 -9.59 -2.94
CA ALA A 103 9.16 -9.25 -1.85
C ALA A 103 10.53 -8.79 -2.30
N ALA A 104 10.61 -8.12 -3.41
CA ALA A 104 11.79 -7.33 -3.68
C ALA A 104 12.20 -6.56 -2.42
N PRO A 105 13.51 -6.49 -2.11
CA PRO A 105 13.98 -5.68 -0.99
C PRO A 105 13.35 -4.31 -1.10
N PRO A 106 13.12 -3.59 0.01
CA PRO A 106 12.44 -2.30 -0.01
C PRO A 106 13.02 -1.52 -1.18
N THR A 107 12.17 -1.22 -2.15
CA THR A 107 12.62 -0.52 -3.33
C THR A 107 13.31 0.72 -2.81
N SER A 108 14.58 0.89 -3.12
CA SER A 108 15.40 2.05 -2.77
C SER A 108 14.89 3.30 -3.50
N GLY A 109 13.58 3.51 -3.48
CA GLY A 109 12.87 4.58 -4.15
C GLY A 109 11.82 5.21 -3.23
N PRO A 110 11.30 6.38 -3.60
CA PRO A 110 10.26 7.03 -2.83
C PRO A 110 8.99 6.17 -2.77
N PRO A 111 8.22 6.24 -1.67
CA PRO A 111 6.90 5.61 -1.57
C PRO A 111 5.99 6.02 -2.73
N ARG A 112 5.25 5.06 -3.28
CA ARG A 112 4.40 5.26 -4.46
C ARG A 112 2.94 4.88 -4.24
N SER A 113 2.64 4.21 -3.12
CA SER A 113 1.31 3.72 -2.81
C SER A 113 0.95 3.98 -1.35
N VAL A 114 -0.27 4.42 -1.15
CA VAL A 114 -0.84 4.72 0.18
C VAL A 114 -2.13 3.94 0.33
N LEU A 115 -2.29 3.23 1.44
CA LEU A 115 -3.59 2.80 1.91
C LEU A 115 -4.09 3.82 2.94
N LEU A 116 -5.12 4.57 2.59
CA LEU A 116 -5.82 5.47 3.50
C LEU A 116 -7.05 4.77 4.08
N LEU A 117 -6.98 4.47 5.37
CA LEU A 117 -8.09 3.93 6.16
C LEU A 117 -8.72 5.05 6.97
N SER A 118 -9.99 5.31 6.78
CA SER A 118 -10.71 6.31 7.58
C SER A 118 -11.81 5.70 8.41
N ALA A 119 -11.89 6.10 9.67
CA ALA A 119 -12.92 5.66 10.60
C ALA A 119 -13.40 6.83 11.47
N SER A 120 -14.68 7.19 11.30
CA SER A 120 -15.38 8.18 12.13
C SER A 120 -16.69 7.58 12.65
N PRO A 121 -16.63 6.55 13.50
CA PRO A 121 -17.84 5.94 14.03
C PRO A 121 -18.55 6.90 14.99
N LEU A 122 -19.86 7.03 14.81
CA LEU A 122 -20.71 7.81 15.70
C LEU A 122 -21.07 6.97 16.93
N ALA A 123 -20.59 7.39 18.09
CA ALA A 123 -21.05 6.78 19.33
C ALA A 123 -22.32 7.47 19.82
N ALA A 124 -23.36 6.72 20.06
CA ALA A 124 -24.58 7.24 20.68
C ALA A 124 -24.23 7.83 22.06
N GLY A 125 -24.34 9.16 22.18
CA GLY A 125 -24.09 9.87 23.43
C GLY A 125 -22.63 10.24 23.75
N ALA A 126 -21.67 9.99 22.86
CA ALA A 126 -20.30 10.46 23.01
C ALA A 126 -20.05 11.76 22.23
N PRO A 127 -19.27 12.71 22.79
CA PRO A 127 -18.95 13.97 22.13
C PRO A 127 -17.82 13.83 21.10
N LEU A 128 -17.66 12.65 20.49
CA LEU A 128 -16.72 12.50 19.39
C LEU A 128 -17.20 13.33 18.21
N GLY A 129 -16.46 14.35 17.84
CA GLY A 129 -16.70 15.15 16.65
C GLY A 129 -16.78 14.25 15.41
N ARG A 130 -17.48 14.69 14.39
CA ARG A 130 -17.51 14.00 13.10
C ARG A 130 -16.27 14.40 12.32
N LEU A 131 -15.32 13.49 12.17
CA LEU A 131 -14.20 13.67 11.28
C LEU A 131 -14.68 13.88 9.85
N GLN A 132 -13.89 14.61 9.05
CA GLN A 132 -14.17 14.85 7.62
C GLN A 132 -13.13 14.13 6.72
N PRO A 133 -13.04 12.80 6.78
CA PRO A 133 -11.99 12.07 6.09
C PRO A 133 -12.05 12.17 4.56
N GLU A 134 -13.22 12.48 4.01
CA GLU A 134 -13.39 12.73 2.57
C GLU A 134 -12.70 14.02 2.13
N VAL A 135 -12.63 15.03 2.99
CA VAL A 135 -11.91 16.28 2.73
C VAL A 135 -10.42 16.01 2.73
N GLU A 136 -9.94 15.23 3.70
CA GLU A 136 -8.55 14.80 3.78
C GLU A 136 -8.14 13.96 2.57
N TYR A 137 -8.96 12.97 2.19
CA TYR A 137 -8.72 12.17 0.99
C TYR A 137 -8.59 13.04 -0.27
N ARG A 138 -9.49 14.00 -0.47
CA ARG A 138 -9.41 14.93 -1.61
C ARG A 138 -8.14 15.76 -1.57
N ALA A 139 -7.77 16.29 -0.40
CA ALA A 139 -6.55 17.07 -0.23
C ALA A 139 -5.30 16.26 -0.59
N ILE A 140 -5.27 14.96 -0.25
CA ILE A 140 -4.21 14.04 -0.66
C ILE A 140 -4.23 13.84 -2.18
N LEU A 141 -5.38 13.58 -2.79
CA LEU A 141 -5.48 13.37 -4.24
C LEU A 141 -5.04 14.59 -5.05
N ASP A 142 -5.39 15.80 -4.61
CA ASP A 142 -5.03 17.05 -5.27
C ASP A 142 -3.50 17.23 -5.36
N VAL A 143 -2.76 16.79 -4.34
CA VAL A 143 -1.29 16.86 -4.34
C VAL A 143 -0.65 15.62 -4.97
N ALA A 144 -1.27 14.46 -4.86
CA ALA A 144 -0.76 13.19 -5.37
C ALA A 144 -0.73 13.16 -6.91
N GLY A 145 -1.79 13.62 -7.55
CA GLY A 145 -1.98 13.50 -9.00
C GLY A 145 -1.82 12.04 -9.44
N SER A 146 -1.03 11.81 -10.50
CA SER A 146 -0.70 10.45 -10.97
C SER A 146 0.57 9.86 -10.35
N ARG A 147 1.24 10.58 -9.42
CA ARG A 147 2.54 10.19 -8.86
C ARG A 147 2.45 9.26 -7.65
N LEU A 148 1.30 9.24 -7.01
CA LEU A 148 1.03 8.43 -5.82
C LEU A 148 -0.30 7.70 -6.03
N ASP A 149 -0.29 6.39 -5.85
CA ASP A 149 -1.49 5.55 -5.89
C ASP A 149 -2.15 5.55 -4.51
N VAL A 150 -3.37 6.06 -4.40
CA VAL A 150 -4.10 6.17 -3.13
C VAL A 150 -5.31 5.25 -3.12
N ASP A 151 -5.22 4.14 -2.39
CA ASP A 151 -6.36 3.25 -2.11
C ASP A 151 -7.09 3.76 -0.87
N TYR A 152 -8.29 4.32 -1.05
CA TYR A 152 -9.10 4.88 0.03
C TYR A 152 -10.18 3.92 0.50
N ARG A 153 -10.26 3.71 1.82
CA ARG A 153 -11.25 2.86 2.49
C ARG A 153 -11.99 3.67 3.56
N PRO A 154 -13.19 4.19 3.22
CA PRO A 154 -14.07 4.78 4.23
C PRO A 154 -14.68 3.69 5.12
N PHE A 155 -15.13 4.09 6.30
CA PHE A 155 -15.72 3.19 7.30
C PHE A 155 -14.83 2.01 7.67
N ALA A 156 -13.52 2.27 7.74
CA ALA A 156 -12.52 1.24 7.94
C ALA A 156 -12.76 0.45 9.23
N THR A 157 -12.62 -0.86 9.11
CA THR A 157 -12.62 -1.82 10.20
C THR A 157 -11.20 -2.31 10.46
N PHE A 158 -10.97 -2.94 11.61
CA PHE A 158 -9.68 -3.60 11.87
C PHE A 158 -9.31 -4.64 10.80
N ALA A 159 -10.31 -5.31 10.21
CA ALA A 159 -10.07 -6.29 9.15
C ALA A 159 -9.48 -5.67 7.86
N ASP A 160 -9.72 -4.38 7.60
CA ASP A 160 -9.18 -3.68 6.43
C ASP A 160 -7.66 -3.47 6.52
N MET A 161 -7.08 -3.59 7.73
CA MET A 161 -5.62 -3.54 7.93
C MET A 161 -4.88 -4.63 7.15
N ARG A 162 -5.52 -5.77 6.88
CA ARG A 162 -4.92 -6.84 6.06
C ARG A 162 -4.60 -6.37 4.64
N ARG A 163 -5.34 -5.41 4.13
CA ARG A 163 -5.16 -4.91 2.75
C ARG A 163 -3.82 -4.23 2.53
N VAL A 164 -3.30 -3.50 3.53
CA VAL A 164 -1.96 -2.89 3.43
C VAL A 164 -0.91 -3.96 3.15
N LEU A 165 -1.14 -5.12 3.69
CA LEU A 165 -0.21 -6.23 3.70
C LEU A 165 -0.40 -7.15 2.50
N GLU A 166 -1.64 -7.34 2.05
CA GLU A 166 -1.98 -8.15 0.90
C GLU A 166 -1.65 -7.44 -0.42
N ALA A 167 -1.95 -6.14 -0.50
CA ALA A 167 -1.70 -5.33 -1.70
C ALA A 167 -0.28 -4.77 -1.79
N GLY A 168 0.47 -4.77 -0.66
CA GLY A 168 1.87 -4.29 -0.64
C GLY A 168 1.97 -2.78 -0.78
N HIS A 169 1.13 -2.01 -0.06
CA HIS A 169 1.24 -0.56 -0.02
C HIS A 169 2.51 -0.12 0.73
N ASP A 170 3.08 1.01 0.31
CA ASP A 170 4.29 1.57 0.90
C ASP A 170 4.01 2.33 2.20
N VAL A 171 2.85 3.01 2.26
CA VAL A 171 2.43 3.84 3.38
C VAL A 171 1.05 3.41 3.85
N LEU A 172 0.89 3.31 5.17
CA LEU A 172 -0.39 3.19 5.85
C LEU A 172 -0.77 4.54 6.45
N HIS A 173 -1.90 5.10 6.03
CA HIS A 173 -2.45 6.33 6.59
C HIS A 173 -3.76 6.02 7.34
N LEU A 174 -3.82 6.37 8.62
CA LEU A 174 -4.97 6.19 9.49
C LEU A 174 -5.57 7.56 9.83
N ALA A 175 -6.78 7.83 9.33
CA ALA A 175 -7.59 8.99 9.67
C ALA A 175 -8.73 8.53 10.60
N CYS A 176 -8.51 8.61 11.91
CA CYS A 176 -9.44 8.09 12.90
C CYS A 176 -9.34 8.85 14.23
N HIS A 177 -10.26 8.57 15.16
CA HIS A 177 -10.10 9.07 16.52
C HIS A 177 -8.98 8.33 17.23
N GLY A 178 -8.14 9.08 17.96
CA GLY A 178 -7.07 8.55 18.79
C GLY A 178 -7.17 9.01 20.23
N ASN A 179 -6.66 8.20 21.16
CA ASN A 179 -6.50 8.54 22.56
C ASN A 179 -5.35 7.72 23.17
N GLY A 180 -4.15 8.27 23.18
CA GLY A 180 -2.97 7.57 23.64
C GLY A 180 -2.57 6.43 22.72
N ASP A 181 -2.68 5.20 23.20
CA ASP A 181 -2.38 3.97 22.46
C ASP A 181 -3.60 3.34 21.76
N LEU A 182 -4.77 3.98 21.91
CA LEU A 182 -6.03 3.51 21.31
C LEU A 182 -6.33 4.26 20.01
N LEU A 183 -6.68 3.48 18.99
CA LEU A 183 -7.17 3.96 17.70
C LEU A 183 -8.59 3.42 17.48
N THR A 184 -9.53 4.27 17.07
CA THR A 184 -10.95 3.89 16.95
C THR A 184 -11.32 3.59 15.50
N PHE A 185 -11.77 2.38 15.25
CA PHE A 185 -12.27 1.88 13.97
C PHE A 185 -13.77 1.63 14.02
N HIS A 186 -14.35 1.30 12.87
CA HIS A 186 -15.69 0.74 12.83
C HIS A 186 -15.68 -0.74 13.22
N GLY A 187 -16.52 -1.10 14.16
CA GLY A 187 -16.81 -2.47 14.53
C GLY A 187 -18.12 -2.99 13.89
N PRO A 188 -18.65 -4.12 14.36
CA PRO A 188 -19.92 -4.66 13.89
C PRO A 188 -21.06 -3.65 13.98
N GLY A 189 -21.84 -3.53 12.91
CA GLY A 189 -22.93 -2.57 12.83
C GLY A 189 -22.48 -1.10 12.81
N LEU A 190 -21.24 -0.82 12.40
CA LEU A 190 -20.62 0.51 12.38
C LEU A 190 -20.42 1.14 13.77
N ALA A 191 -20.56 0.36 14.84
CA ALA A 191 -20.28 0.84 16.19
C ALA A 191 -18.77 1.17 16.38
N PRO A 192 -18.42 2.09 17.29
CA PRO A 192 -17.03 2.33 17.63
C PRO A 192 -16.34 1.08 18.19
N GLN A 193 -15.15 0.80 17.67
CA GLN A 193 -14.28 -0.27 18.17
C GLN A 193 -12.89 0.32 18.42
N ALA A 194 -12.52 0.45 19.69
CA ALA A 194 -11.17 0.85 20.07
C ALA A 194 -10.22 -0.34 19.91
N ILE A 195 -9.07 -0.11 19.29
CA ILE A 195 -8.01 -1.09 19.04
C ILE A 195 -6.72 -0.56 19.66
N HIS A 196 -6.05 -1.38 20.46
CA HIS A 196 -4.72 -1.03 20.94
C HIS A 196 -3.69 -1.04 19.82
N ALA A 197 -2.79 -0.08 19.81
CA ALA A 197 -1.69 -0.03 18.85
C ALA A 197 -0.81 -1.28 18.91
N ALA A 198 -0.75 -1.95 20.06
CA ALA A 198 -0.04 -3.22 20.22
C ALA A 198 -0.64 -4.34 19.36
N ASP A 199 -1.98 -4.48 19.35
CA ASP A 199 -2.67 -5.49 18.54
C ASP A 199 -2.47 -5.23 17.06
N LEU A 200 -2.50 -3.94 16.67
CA LEU A 200 -2.21 -3.52 15.31
C LEU A 200 -0.77 -3.85 14.92
N ALA A 201 0.19 -3.57 15.80
CA ALA A 201 1.59 -3.88 15.57
C ALA A 201 1.84 -5.38 15.43
N GLU A 202 1.18 -6.23 16.23
CA GLU A 202 1.30 -7.69 16.12
C GLU A 202 0.85 -8.18 14.74
N VAL A 203 -0.28 -7.68 14.24
CA VAL A 203 -0.76 -8.02 12.89
C VAL A 203 0.22 -7.56 11.83
N LEU A 204 0.70 -6.32 11.88
CA LEU A 204 1.67 -5.79 10.92
C LEU A 204 2.97 -6.61 10.93
N LEU A 205 3.52 -6.92 12.12
CA LEU A 205 4.75 -7.69 12.26
C LEU A 205 4.59 -9.15 11.81
N ALA A 206 3.45 -9.78 12.11
CA ALA A 206 3.17 -11.15 11.66
C ALA A 206 3.17 -11.27 10.14
N TYR A 207 2.71 -10.24 9.45
CA TYR A 207 2.78 -10.19 7.99
C TYR A 207 4.17 -9.84 7.47
N GLN A 208 4.87 -8.92 8.12
CA GLN A 208 6.22 -8.50 7.73
C GLN A 208 7.27 -9.57 7.98
N SER A 209 7.01 -10.50 8.92
CA SER A 209 7.90 -11.65 9.19
C SER A 209 7.86 -12.72 8.09
N ARG A 210 6.92 -12.64 7.14
CA ARG A 210 6.87 -13.56 6.01
C ARG A 210 8.00 -13.24 5.03
N PRO A 211 8.63 -14.28 4.43
CA PRO A 211 9.66 -14.08 3.43
C PRO A 211 9.19 -13.09 2.37
N GLY A 212 9.99 -12.09 2.12
CA GLY A 212 9.75 -11.15 1.06
C GLY A 212 8.85 -9.99 1.36
N ARG A 213 8.43 -9.77 2.60
CA ARG A 213 7.69 -8.58 2.99
C ARG A 213 8.60 -7.54 3.61
N ALA A 214 8.59 -6.35 3.03
CA ALA A 214 9.32 -5.21 3.55
C ALA A 214 8.55 -4.53 4.69
N ARG A 215 9.29 -3.86 5.53
CA ARG A 215 8.77 -2.87 6.47
C ARG A 215 8.10 -1.74 5.71
N LEU A 216 7.00 -1.20 6.23
CA LEU A 216 6.37 -0.03 5.62
C LEU A 216 7.36 1.14 5.55
N HIS A 217 7.31 1.92 4.49
CA HIS A 217 8.05 3.18 4.40
C HIS A 217 7.53 4.19 5.41
N GLY A 218 6.22 4.20 5.67
CA GLY A 218 5.61 5.09 6.63
C GLY A 218 4.29 4.60 7.20
N ILE A 219 4.02 5.04 8.43
CA ILE A 219 2.68 5.04 9.02
C ILE A 219 2.35 6.49 9.37
N VAL A 220 1.19 6.96 8.95
CA VAL A 220 0.66 8.29 9.30
C VAL A 220 -0.55 8.09 10.20
N LEU A 221 -0.50 8.66 11.39
CA LEU A 221 -1.58 8.66 12.36
C LEU A 221 -2.18 10.07 12.41
N ASN A 222 -3.14 10.34 11.52
CA ASN A 222 -3.94 11.56 11.57
C ASN A 222 -5.06 11.37 12.61
N ALA A 223 -4.66 11.38 13.87
CA ALA A 223 -5.46 11.07 15.05
C ALA A 223 -4.93 11.85 16.25
N CYS A 224 -5.82 12.39 17.06
CA CYS A 224 -5.47 13.12 18.28
C CYS A 224 -4.67 12.23 19.24
N TYR A 225 -3.73 12.83 19.99
CA TYR A 225 -2.98 12.16 21.06
C TYR A 225 -2.37 10.80 20.67
N SER A 226 -1.95 10.66 19.41
CA SER A 226 -1.52 9.37 18.82
C SER A 226 -0.03 9.04 19.04
N LEU A 227 0.71 9.85 19.83
CA LEU A 227 2.15 9.63 20.04
C LEU A 227 2.45 8.27 20.68
N ALA A 228 1.68 7.84 21.69
CA ALA A 228 1.91 6.54 22.32
C ALA A 228 1.65 5.36 21.35
N ALA A 229 0.64 5.50 20.49
CA ALA A 229 0.41 4.54 19.40
C ALA A 229 1.58 4.52 18.41
N ALA A 230 2.12 5.70 18.06
CA ALA A 230 3.26 5.82 17.15
C ALA A 230 4.53 5.15 17.71
N GLU A 231 4.81 5.32 19.01
CA GLU A 231 5.92 4.65 19.69
C GLU A 231 5.82 3.12 19.54
N THR A 232 4.62 2.58 19.69
CA THR A 232 4.36 1.15 19.55
C THR A 232 4.51 0.69 18.10
N LEU A 233 4.03 1.48 17.14
CA LEU A 233 4.03 1.16 15.70
C LEU A 233 5.38 1.43 15.02
N ARG A 234 6.32 2.15 15.67
CA ARG A 234 7.65 2.46 15.15
C ARG A 234 8.42 1.22 14.66
N LYS A 235 8.21 0.08 15.30
CA LYS A 235 8.81 -1.19 14.88
C LYS A 235 8.28 -1.74 13.54
N CYS A 236 7.12 -1.24 13.06
CA CYS A 236 6.45 -1.71 11.84
C CYS A 236 6.75 -0.86 10.59
N ALA A 237 7.33 0.33 10.75
CA ALA A 237 7.62 1.23 9.64
C ALA A 237 8.99 1.90 9.81
N THR A 238 9.55 2.44 8.72
CA THR A 238 10.79 3.23 8.81
C THR A 238 10.55 4.59 9.44
N THR A 239 9.34 5.12 9.28
CA THR A 239 8.93 6.40 9.86
C THR A 239 7.47 6.31 10.31
N VAL A 240 7.15 6.85 11.47
CA VAL A 240 5.78 7.07 11.91
C VAL A 240 5.59 8.57 12.16
N VAL A 241 4.55 9.14 11.56
CA VAL A 241 4.12 10.52 11.77
C VAL A 241 2.86 10.51 12.62
N ALA A 242 2.83 11.28 13.69
CA ALA A 242 1.75 11.26 14.68
C ALA A 242 1.57 12.64 15.35
N HIS A 243 0.56 12.76 16.18
CA HIS A 243 0.27 13.97 16.94
C HIS A 243 0.37 13.72 18.44
N ARG A 244 1.14 14.59 19.14
CA ARG A 244 1.25 14.56 20.59
C ARG A 244 -0.02 15.07 21.24
N ASP A 245 -0.59 16.09 20.63
CA ASP A 245 -1.72 16.86 21.16
C ASP A 245 -2.97 16.61 20.31
N ASP A 246 -4.00 17.41 20.54
CA ASP A 246 -5.21 17.44 19.74
C ASP A 246 -4.91 17.87 18.30
N LEU A 247 -5.57 17.22 17.35
CA LEU A 247 -5.52 17.58 15.93
C LEU A 247 -6.92 18.09 15.53
N PRO A 248 -7.09 19.40 15.34
CA PRO A 248 -8.36 19.93 14.84
C PRO A 248 -8.75 19.31 13.49
N ASP A 249 -10.02 18.93 13.35
CA ASP A 249 -10.54 18.29 12.13
C ASP A 249 -10.30 19.14 10.87
N GLU A 250 -10.35 20.46 11.03
CA GLU A 250 -10.11 21.43 9.96
C GLU A 250 -8.64 21.46 9.51
N ALA A 251 -7.72 21.14 10.41
CA ALA A 251 -6.29 21.13 10.13
C ALA A 251 -5.80 19.80 9.52
N ALA A 252 -6.48 18.69 9.80
CA ALA A 252 -6.07 17.35 9.34
C ALA A 252 -5.85 17.26 7.82
N PRO A 253 -6.72 17.81 6.95
CA PRO A 253 -6.49 17.82 5.50
C PRO A 253 -5.24 18.61 5.10
N THR A 254 -4.95 19.74 5.78
CA THR A 254 -3.78 20.57 5.51
C THR A 254 -2.50 19.83 5.88
N VAL A 255 -2.50 19.13 7.02
CA VAL A 255 -1.37 18.28 7.46
C VAL A 255 -1.10 17.20 6.42
N ALA A 256 -2.13 16.46 6.02
CA ALA A 256 -2.00 15.40 5.02
C ALA A 256 -1.48 15.93 3.68
N ALA A 257 -2.05 17.03 3.18
CA ALA A 257 -1.61 17.64 1.92
C ALA A 257 -0.15 18.10 1.98
N ALA A 258 0.28 18.75 3.08
CA ALA A 258 1.65 19.19 3.28
C ALA A 258 2.62 18.00 3.30
N LEU A 259 2.28 16.94 4.06
CA LEU A 259 3.09 15.73 4.17
C LEU A 259 3.28 15.04 2.81
N TYR A 260 2.20 14.79 2.08
CA TYR A 260 2.30 14.10 0.78
C TYR A 260 2.93 14.95 -0.32
N ARG A 261 2.72 16.28 -0.31
CA ARG A 261 3.46 17.19 -1.18
C ARG A 261 4.95 17.10 -0.91
N ALA A 262 5.35 17.17 0.34
CA ALA A 262 6.75 17.05 0.76
C ALA A 262 7.34 15.68 0.40
N LEU A 263 6.57 14.59 0.57
CA LEU A 263 6.97 13.24 0.19
C LEU A 263 7.30 13.13 -1.31
N LEU A 264 6.48 13.73 -2.15
CA LEU A 264 6.70 13.74 -3.60
C LEU A 264 7.93 14.55 -4.04
N ILE A 265 8.41 15.45 -3.20
CA ILE A 265 9.62 16.27 -3.41
C ILE A 265 10.86 15.56 -2.86
N ARG A 266 10.77 15.01 -1.65
CA ARG A 266 11.90 14.48 -0.89
C ARG A 266 12.12 12.98 -1.08
N GLY A 267 11.04 12.22 -1.33
CA GLY A 267 11.09 10.77 -1.50
C GLY A 267 11.27 9.97 -0.21
N SER A 268 11.34 10.64 0.95
CA SER A 268 11.50 10.04 2.28
C SER A 268 10.39 10.53 3.21
N MET A 269 9.75 9.60 3.93
CA MET A 269 8.70 9.94 4.90
C MET A 269 9.22 10.80 6.06
N ALA A 270 10.45 10.56 6.52
CA ALA A 270 11.05 11.35 7.59
C ALA A 270 11.28 12.81 7.14
N GLU A 271 11.94 13.00 5.99
CA GLU A 271 12.17 14.34 5.45
C GLU A 271 10.85 15.06 5.11
N ALA A 272 9.88 14.30 4.59
CA ALA A 272 8.55 14.84 4.32
C ALA A 272 7.85 15.33 5.60
N GLY A 273 7.94 14.58 6.68
CA GLY A 273 7.40 14.97 7.98
C GLY A 273 8.03 16.25 8.50
N TYR A 274 9.36 16.36 8.47
CA TYR A 274 10.06 17.57 8.91
C TYR A 274 9.73 18.79 8.04
N LEU A 275 9.63 18.61 6.71
CA LEU A 275 9.27 19.70 5.81
C LEU A 275 7.82 20.14 6.04
N ALA A 276 6.89 19.20 6.13
CA ALA A 276 5.49 19.50 6.45
C ALA A 276 5.37 20.27 7.78
N LYS A 277 6.06 19.81 8.83
CA LYS A 277 6.11 20.49 10.13
C LYS A 277 6.58 21.95 10.01
N ALA A 278 7.56 22.22 9.17
CA ALA A 278 8.08 23.57 8.95
C ALA A 278 7.12 24.45 8.12
N GLU A 279 6.34 23.86 7.20
CA GLU A 279 5.42 24.59 6.32
C GLU A 279 4.06 24.87 6.97
N LEU A 280 3.59 24.02 7.89
CA LEU A 280 2.27 24.12 8.50
C LEU A 280 1.93 25.52 9.06
N PRO A 281 2.82 26.22 9.78
CA PRO A 281 2.53 27.57 10.29
C PRO A 281 2.25 28.61 9.18
N LEU A 282 2.66 28.32 7.94
CA LEU A 282 2.46 29.19 6.79
C LEU A 282 1.21 28.81 5.97
N LEU A 283 0.80 27.54 6.03
CA LEU A 283 -0.31 26.99 5.26
C LEU A 283 -1.65 27.14 5.99
N ASP A 284 -1.61 27.05 7.31
CA ASP A 284 -2.76 27.22 8.19
C ASP A 284 -2.43 28.29 9.23
N THR A 285 -3.02 29.48 9.07
CA THR A 285 -2.74 30.62 9.95
C THR A 285 -3.44 30.56 11.31
N GLU A 286 -4.48 29.73 11.43
CA GLU A 286 -5.26 29.56 12.65
C GLU A 286 -4.68 28.47 13.55
N HIS A 287 -4.44 27.28 13.02
CA HIS A 287 -4.03 26.09 13.78
C HIS A 287 -2.58 25.67 13.51
N GLY A 288 -2.00 26.08 12.37
CA GLY A 288 -0.78 25.51 11.82
C GLY A 288 0.41 25.50 12.78
N ARG A 289 0.59 26.53 13.62
CA ARG A 289 1.68 26.57 14.61
C ARG A 289 1.47 25.53 15.71
N ALA A 290 0.27 25.47 16.29
CA ALA A 290 -0.03 24.52 17.36
C ALA A 290 0.08 23.07 16.84
N VAL A 291 -0.45 22.82 15.64
CA VAL A 291 -0.37 21.50 15.00
C VAL A 291 1.07 21.14 14.66
N ALA A 292 1.87 22.09 14.15
CA ALA A 292 3.29 21.86 13.91
C ALA A 292 4.06 21.51 15.18
N ASP A 293 3.80 22.23 16.27
CA ASP A 293 4.46 21.97 17.56
C ASP A 293 4.10 20.55 18.09
N GLY A 294 2.86 20.10 17.89
CA GLY A 294 2.38 18.77 18.27
C GLY A 294 2.75 17.65 17.30
N LEU A 295 3.17 17.95 16.05
CA LEU A 295 3.51 16.95 15.06
C LEU A 295 4.85 16.26 15.40
N GLU A 296 4.82 14.95 15.51
CA GLU A 296 5.97 14.11 15.85
C GLU A 296 6.36 13.18 14.70
N ILE A 297 7.66 13.07 14.45
CA ILE A 297 8.25 12.22 13.41
C ILE A 297 9.19 11.23 14.07
N LEU A 298 8.77 9.98 14.18
CA LEU A 298 9.52 8.91 14.80
C LEU A 298 10.18 8.06 13.73
N THR A 299 11.50 8.00 13.73
CA THR A 299 12.27 7.10 12.85
C THR A 299 12.64 5.83 13.59
N ALA A 300 12.72 4.70 12.89
CA ALA A 300 13.06 3.40 13.46
C ALA A 300 14.56 3.21 13.67
#